data_ec029130fa61d7c29fccb1b25a534878
#
_entry.id   ec029130fa61d7c29fccb1b25a534878
#
_cell.length_a   1.000
_cell.length_b   1.000
_cell.length_c   1.000
_cell.angle_alpha   90.00
_cell.angle_beta   90.00
_cell.angle_gamma   90.00
#
_symmetry.space_group_name_H-M   'P 1'
#
loop_
_entity.id
_entity.type
_entity.pdbx_description
1 polymer ?
#
loop_
_entity_poly.entity_id
_entity_poly.type
_entity_poly.pdbx_seq_one_letter_code
_entity_poly.pdbx_strand_id
1 'polypeptide(L)'
;FLGCRRLREIVLNGTEEERALRTSQGIGRMLALAVTILHDYFLFDPTNVGKDEWVKRWDEKLLALLALDDLDGFEELWTCGEEDYEGKDYDIKSYPVEKRKMKLRVVYFRLLHAYKLSDIVKDTLMAYLCRHTKGTDAPEAWEVIVEEHRSELDYYRIFAEAGCITEDNFADLLEDIKDSDAEIKAFLLRYKEEHFDRKDAFAAFDLMW
;
A
#
# COMPACT_ATOMS: atom_id res chain seq x y z
N PHE A 1 9.82 21.98 3.42
CA PHE A 1 8.69 21.02 3.42
C PHE A 1 8.78 19.99 4.56
N LEU A 2 9.87 19.94 5.34
CA LEU A 2 9.95 19.11 6.54
C LEU A 2 8.82 19.54 7.51
N GLY A 3 7.97 18.58 7.90
CA GLY A 3 6.79 18.84 8.73
C GLY A 3 5.46 19.06 7.99
N CYS A 4 5.47 19.10 6.65
CA CYS A 4 4.23 19.20 5.86
C CYS A 4 3.51 17.85 5.76
N ARG A 5 2.83 17.42 6.80
CA ARG A 5 2.13 16.11 6.86
C ARG A 5 1.01 15.95 5.81
N ARG A 6 0.54 17.05 5.20
CA ARG A 6 -0.53 17.07 4.18
C ARG A 6 0.01 17.18 2.75
N LEU A 7 1.32 17.14 2.54
CA LEU A 7 1.91 17.19 1.20
C LEU A 7 1.57 15.91 0.44
N ARG A 8 0.79 16.04 -0.64
CA ARG A 8 0.35 14.89 -1.42
C ARG A 8 1.11 14.72 -2.72
N GLU A 9 1.54 15.82 -3.32
CA GLU A 9 2.22 15.81 -4.61
C GLU A 9 3.15 17.03 -4.71
N ILE A 10 4.29 16.87 -5.39
CA ILE A 10 5.21 17.93 -5.76
C ILE A 10 5.30 17.97 -7.28
N VAL A 11 4.88 19.08 -7.86
CA VAL A 11 4.93 19.29 -9.31
C VAL A 11 6.31 19.84 -9.69
N LEU A 12 7.02 19.10 -10.53
CA LEU A 12 8.29 19.54 -11.09
C LEU A 12 8.05 20.38 -12.35
N ASN A 13 8.84 21.43 -12.52
CA ASN A 13 8.84 22.25 -13.75
C ASN A 13 9.21 21.39 -14.97
N GLY A 14 8.64 21.74 -16.12
CA GLY A 14 8.88 21.05 -17.38
C GLY A 14 7.82 21.39 -18.41
N THR A 15 7.93 20.81 -19.62
CA THR A 15 6.89 20.89 -20.64
C THR A 15 5.62 20.20 -20.18
N GLU A 16 4.52 20.43 -20.87
CA GLU A 16 3.24 19.78 -20.54
C GLU A 16 3.33 18.26 -20.71
N GLU A 17 4.03 17.80 -21.74
CA GLU A 17 4.27 16.37 -21.99
C GLU A 17 5.11 15.71 -20.89
N GLU A 18 6.19 16.37 -20.46
CA GLU A 18 7.02 15.88 -19.35
C GLU A 18 6.23 15.81 -18.03
N ARG A 19 5.38 16.80 -17.76
CA ARG A 19 4.52 16.80 -16.58
C ARG A 19 3.48 15.69 -16.64
N ALA A 20 2.81 15.51 -17.76
CA ALA A 20 1.84 14.43 -17.95
C ALA A 20 2.48 13.04 -17.77
N LEU A 21 3.68 12.83 -18.33
CA LEU A 21 4.44 11.60 -18.14
C LEU A 21 4.80 11.35 -16.69
N ARG A 22 5.33 12.35 -15.97
CA ARG A 22 5.67 12.22 -14.54
C ARG A 22 4.45 11.94 -13.68
N THR A 23 3.31 12.55 -14.00
CA THR A 23 2.04 12.30 -13.31
C THR A 23 1.59 10.85 -13.52
N SER A 24 1.60 10.34 -14.75
CA SER A 24 1.25 8.95 -15.04
C SER A 24 2.16 7.93 -14.34
N GLN A 25 3.42 8.28 -14.11
CA GLN A 25 4.42 7.48 -13.39
C GLN A 25 4.33 7.65 -11.86
N GLY A 26 3.51 8.54 -11.34
CA GLY A 26 3.37 8.84 -9.91
C GLY A 26 4.59 9.57 -9.30
N ILE A 27 5.49 10.14 -10.13
CA ILE A 27 6.77 10.74 -9.68
C ILE A 27 6.55 11.87 -8.68
N GLY A 28 5.60 12.75 -8.91
CA GLY A 28 5.31 13.87 -8.01
C GLY A 28 4.88 13.42 -6.61
N ARG A 29 4.10 12.33 -6.56
CA ARG A 29 3.67 11.72 -5.29
C ARG A 29 4.82 10.93 -4.63
N MET A 30 5.65 10.21 -5.41
CA MET A 30 6.86 9.57 -4.90
C MET A 30 7.78 10.61 -4.23
N LEU A 31 7.95 11.78 -4.84
CA LEU A 31 8.76 12.85 -4.27
C LEU A 31 8.14 13.41 -2.97
N ALA A 32 6.82 13.58 -2.94
CA ALA A 32 6.13 13.99 -1.71
C ALA A 32 6.33 12.98 -0.57
N LEU A 33 6.19 11.68 -0.85
CA LEU A 33 6.43 10.61 0.12
C LEU A 33 7.90 10.54 0.55
N ALA A 34 8.85 10.79 -0.36
CA ALA A 34 10.26 10.88 -0.02
C ALA A 34 10.52 11.97 1.03
N VAL A 35 9.89 13.14 0.88
CA VAL A 35 10.01 14.27 1.83
C VAL A 35 9.31 14.00 3.16
N THR A 36 8.11 13.40 3.13
CA THR A 36 7.24 13.32 4.32
C THR A 36 7.43 12.04 5.14
N ILE A 37 7.91 10.96 4.51
CA ILE A 37 7.98 9.63 5.13
C ILE A 37 9.39 9.03 5.08
N LEU A 38 10.06 9.05 3.90
CA LEU A 38 11.34 8.33 3.74
C LEU A 38 12.54 9.14 4.24
N HIS A 39 12.43 10.47 4.31
CA HIS A 39 13.44 11.39 4.86
C HIS A 39 14.88 11.17 4.37
N ASP A 40 15.07 10.96 3.05
CA ASP A 40 16.40 10.79 2.46
C ASP A 40 16.79 12.00 1.58
N TYR A 41 17.88 12.67 1.91
CA TYR A 41 18.33 13.89 1.22
C TYR A 41 18.66 13.68 -0.28
N PHE A 42 19.13 12.51 -0.67
CA PHE A 42 19.37 12.19 -2.08
C PHE A 42 18.08 12.22 -2.90
N LEU A 43 16.96 11.83 -2.29
CA LEU A 43 15.65 11.85 -2.93
C LEU A 43 15.07 13.26 -3.11
N PHE A 44 15.65 14.27 -2.45
CA PHE A 44 15.18 15.66 -2.53
C PHE A 44 15.85 16.45 -3.66
N ASP A 45 16.90 15.92 -4.27
CA ASP A 45 17.58 16.58 -5.37
C ASP A 45 16.73 16.45 -6.66
N PRO A 46 16.14 17.57 -7.15
CA PRO A 46 15.25 17.54 -8.31
C PRO A 46 15.96 17.10 -9.59
N THR A 47 17.30 17.17 -9.65
CA THR A 47 18.07 16.75 -10.82
C THR A 47 18.10 15.23 -10.99
N ASN A 48 17.86 14.49 -9.92
CA ASN A 48 17.87 13.03 -9.89
C ASN A 48 16.49 12.39 -10.01
N VAL A 49 15.44 13.15 -9.76
CA VAL A 49 14.05 12.64 -9.68
C VAL A 49 13.64 11.87 -10.93
N GLY A 50 13.17 10.64 -10.73
CA GLY A 50 12.72 9.74 -11.79
C GLY A 50 13.81 9.01 -12.56
N LYS A 51 15.12 9.26 -12.29
CA LYS A 51 16.20 8.45 -12.83
C LYS A 51 16.27 7.07 -12.17
N ASP A 52 16.98 6.12 -12.79
CA ASP A 52 17.08 4.75 -12.31
C ASP A 52 17.62 4.67 -10.88
N GLU A 53 18.71 5.38 -10.59
CA GLU A 53 19.33 5.41 -9.26
C GLU A 53 18.40 6.04 -8.21
N TRP A 54 17.61 7.05 -8.60
CA TRP A 54 16.65 7.70 -7.71
C TRP A 54 15.51 6.73 -7.36
N VAL A 55 14.96 6.02 -8.35
CA VAL A 55 13.90 5.02 -8.12
C VAL A 55 14.42 3.87 -7.27
N LYS A 56 15.63 3.37 -7.59
CA LYS A 56 16.27 2.32 -6.79
C LYS A 56 16.46 2.76 -5.33
N ARG A 57 16.97 3.98 -5.10
CA ARG A 57 17.14 4.52 -3.75
C ARG A 57 15.83 4.69 -3.02
N TRP A 58 14.77 5.10 -3.74
CA TRP A 58 13.43 5.22 -3.19
C TRP A 58 12.92 3.86 -2.70
N ASP A 59 13.05 2.82 -3.51
CA ASP A 59 12.65 1.45 -3.16
C ASP A 59 13.48 0.89 -2.00
N GLU A 60 14.79 1.11 -1.96
CA GLU A 60 15.65 0.75 -0.82
C GLU A 60 15.16 1.39 0.50
N LYS A 61 14.78 2.66 0.45
CA LYS A 61 14.24 3.37 1.62
C LYS A 61 12.86 2.88 2.03
N LEU A 62 12.01 2.55 1.08
CA LEU A 62 10.73 1.89 1.37
C LEU A 62 10.96 0.55 2.08
N LEU A 63 11.81 -0.31 1.54
CA LEU A 63 12.10 -1.61 2.16
C LEU A 63 12.68 -1.45 3.58
N ALA A 64 13.55 -0.48 3.79
CA ALA A 64 14.07 -0.15 5.11
C ALA A 64 12.94 0.30 6.07
N LEU A 65 12.01 1.15 5.60
CA LEU A 65 10.83 1.56 6.38
C LEU A 65 9.96 0.37 6.78
N LEU A 66 9.75 -0.58 5.86
CA LEU A 66 8.94 -1.78 6.14
C LEU A 66 9.59 -2.71 7.17
N ALA A 67 10.92 -2.68 7.27
CA ALA A 67 11.69 -3.48 8.23
C ALA A 67 11.72 -2.89 9.64
N LEU A 68 11.37 -1.60 9.82
CA LEU A 68 11.29 -0.99 11.14
C LEU A 68 10.16 -1.61 11.98
N ASP A 69 10.38 -1.71 13.29
CA ASP A 69 9.33 -2.06 14.24
C ASP A 69 8.17 -1.03 14.18
N ASP A 70 6.95 -1.48 14.44
CA ASP A 70 5.79 -0.61 14.39
C ASP A 70 5.69 0.33 15.59
N LEU A 71 6.45 0.09 16.63
CA LEU A 71 6.61 1.00 17.77
C LEU A 71 7.75 2.01 17.60
N ASP A 72 8.60 1.84 16.58
CA ASP A 72 9.70 2.79 16.33
C ASP A 72 9.16 4.21 16.12
N GLY A 73 9.72 5.15 16.86
CA GLY A 73 9.31 6.56 16.85
C GLY A 73 8.16 6.91 17.80
N PHE A 74 7.61 5.96 18.54
CA PHE A 74 6.55 6.24 19.53
C PHE A 74 7.05 7.13 20.68
N GLU A 75 8.23 6.84 21.23
CA GLU A 75 8.84 7.61 22.32
C GLU A 75 9.17 9.07 21.89
N GLU A 76 9.63 9.24 20.63
CA GLU A 76 9.92 10.57 20.08
C GLU A 76 8.66 11.43 19.97
N LEU A 77 7.53 10.83 19.60
CA LEU A 77 6.23 11.51 19.56
C LEU A 77 5.76 11.90 20.95
N TRP A 78 5.95 11.05 21.93
CA TRP A 78 5.55 11.28 23.31
C TRP A 78 6.37 12.40 23.96
N THR A 79 7.66 12.49 23.67
CA THR A 79 8.56 13.48 24.28
C THR A 79 8.53 14.86 23.62
N CYS A 80 8.15 14.94 22.33
CA CYS A 80 8.11 16.21 21.57
C CYS A 80 6.73 16.89 21.55
N GLY A 81 5.71 16.29 22.16
CA GLY A 81 4.35 16.45 21.71
C GLY A 81 3.39 17.31 22.52
N GLU A 82 3.79 18.12 23.50
CA GLU A 82 2.77 18.83 24.29
C GLU A 82 2.15 20.05 23.59
N GLU A 83 2.80 20.67 22.62
CA GLU A 83 2.30 21.95 22.08
C GLU A 83 1.74 21.92 20.64
N ASP A 84 2.06 20.92 19.81
CA ASP A 84 1.71 20.91 18.38
C ASP A 84 0.76 19.78 17.94
N TYR A 85 0.29 18.95 18.84
CA TYR A 85 -0.61 17.84 18.50
C TYR A 85 -2.08 18.26 18.66
N GLU A 86 -2.73 18.64 17.56
CA GLU A 86 -4.18 18.72 17.47
C GLU A 86 -4.82 17.35 17.80
N GLY A 87 -5.01 17.08 19.09
CA GLY A 87 -6.08 16.27 19.64
C GLY A 87 -6.19 14.79 19.21
N LYS A 88 -5.14 14.15 18.69
CA LYS A 88 -5.12 12.69 18.55
C LYS A 88 -4.20 12.11 19.61
N ASP A 89 -4.79 11.69 20.71
CA ASP A 89 -4.15 10.82 21.70
C ASP A 89 -3.82 9.48 21.04
N TYR A 90 -2.65 9.39 20.38
CA TYR A 90 -2.11 8.08 19.99
C TYR A 90 -1.67 7.37 21.26
N ASP A 91 -2.53 6.50 21.76
CA ASP A 91 -2.12 5.58 22.82
C ASP A 91 -1.17 4.51 22.25
N ILE A 92 -0.48 3.83 23.13
CA ILE A 92 0.47 2.76 22.77
C ILE A 92 -0.20 1.62 21.96
N LYS A 93 -1.52 1.52 21.95
CA LYS A 93 -2.26 0.48 21.22
C LYS A 93 -2.60 0.91 19.80
N SER A 94 -2.99 2.17 19.61
CA SER A 94 -3.37 2.69 18.30
C SER A 94 -2.17 3.07 17.44
N TYR A 95 -1.04 3.46 18.05
CA TYR A 95 0.16 3.88 17.31
C TYR A 95 0.69 2.81 16.32
N PRO A 96 0.94 1.54 16.73
CA PRO A 96 1.44 0.53 15.79
C PRO A 96 0.45 0.23 14.66
N VAL A 97 -0.85 0.29 14.90
CA VAL A 97 -1.89 0.12 13.87
C VAL A 97 -1.79 1.24 12.84
N GLU A 98 -1.74 2.50 13.27
CA GLU A 98 -1.60 3.65 12.37
C GLU A 98 -0.24 3.64 11.64
N LYS A 99 0.84 3.19 12.29
CA LYS A 99 2.15 3.02 11.67
C LYS A 99 2.10 1.96 10.55
N ARG A 100 1.45 0.83 10.77
CA ARG A 100 1.23 -0.21 9.75
C ARG A 100 0.35 0.31 8.62
N LYS A 101 -0.76 0.98 8.91
CA LYS A 101 -1.61 1.59 7.86
C LYS A 101 -0.81 2.59 7.02
N MET A 102 0.05 3.41 7.64
CA MET A 102 0.92 4.33 6.89
C MET A 102 1.88 3.56 5.96
N LYS A 103 2.56 2.52 6.44
CA LYS A 103 3.44 1.67 5.62
C LYS A 103 2.65 1.04 4.45
N LEU A 104 1.46 0.49 4.72
CA LEU A 104 0.58 -0.14 3.72
C LEU A 104 0.09 0.83 2.65
N ARG A 105 -0.25 2.07 3.01
CA ARG A 105 -0.59 3.13 2.04
C ARG A 105 0.55 3.39 1.06
N VAL A 106 1.80 3.37 1.55
CA VAL A 106 2.99 3.54 0.69
C VAL A 106 3.22 2.30 -0.18
N VAL A 107 3.00 1.10 0.35
CA VAL A 107 3.09 -0.16 -0.42
C VAL A 107 2.07 -0.19 -1.55
N TYR A 108 0.79 0.06 -1.27
CA TYR A 108 -0.25 0.14 -2.30
C TYR A 108 0.08 1.18 -3.36
N PHE A 109 0.47 2.38 -2.92
CA PHE A 109 0.86 3.43 -3.86
C PHE A 109 2.00 2.97 -4.78
N ARG A 110 3.04 2.30 -4.24
CA ARG A 110 4.19 1.85 -5.04
C ARG A 110 3.82 0.74 -6.02
N LEU A 111 2.91 -0.14 -5.67
CA LEU A 111 2.39 -1.18 -6.54
C LEU A 111 1.48 -0.63 -7.64
N LEU A 112 0.63 0.35 -7.33
CA LEU A 112 -0.19 1.07 -8.30
C LEU A 112 0.63 1.86 -9.32
N HIS A 113 1.77 2.42 -8.88
CA HIS A 113 2.69 3.18 -9.70
C HIS A 113 4.01 2.43 -9.88
N ALA A 114 3.95 1.32 -10.63
CA ALA A 114 5.06 0.38 -10.81
C ALA A 114 6.17 0.90 -11.76
N TYR A 115 6.33 2.22 -11.92
CA TYR A 115 7.39 2.79 -12.76
C TYR A 115 8.77 2.30 -12.31
N LYS A 116 9.47 1.57 -13.21
CA LYS A 116 10.78 0.94 -12.95
C LYS A 116 10.82 0.07 -11.68
N LEU A 117 9.72 -0.49 -11.24
CA LEU A 117 9.65 -1.41 -10.12
C LEU A 117 10.26 -2.74 -10.54
N SER A 118 11.26 -3.21 -9.80
CA SER A 118 11.85 -4.53 -10.05
C SER A 118 10.96 -5.64 -9.48
N ASP A 119 11.00 -6.83 -10.09
CA ASP A 119 10.24 -7.99 -9.64
C ASP A 119 10.54 -8.35 -8.18
N ILE A 120 11.82 -8.30 -7.77
CA ILE A 120 12.23 -8.57 -6.37
C ILE A 120 11.56 -7.62 -5.39
N VAL A 121 11.51 -6.33 -5.70
CA VAL A 121 10.86 -5.35 -4.84
C VAL A 121 9.34 -5.58 -4.86
N LYS A 122 8.74 -5.80 -6.04
CA LYS A 122 7.33 -6.11 -6.19
C LYS A 122 6.93 -7.31 -5.33
N ASP A 123 7.64 -8.42 -5.41
CA ASP A 123 7.37 -9.63 -4.63
C ASP A 123 7.48 -9.36 -3.11
N THR A 124 8.46 -8.55 -2.71
CA THR A 124 8.62 -8.17 -1.29
C THR A 124 7.45 -7.33 -0.80
N LEU A 125 6.97 -6.38 -1.60
CA LEU A 125 5.81 -5.56 -1.27
C LEU A 125 4.52 -6.39 -1.21
N MET A 126 4.31 -7.30 -2.15
CA MET A 126 3.18 -8.24 -2.13
C MET A 126 3.21 -9.15 -0.91
N ALA A 127 4.38 -9.70 -0.56
CA ALA A 127 4.55 -10.49 0.66
C ALA A 127 4.29 -9.66 1.94
N TYR A 128 4.57 -8.36 1.92
CA TYR A 128 4.21 -7.47 3.03
C TYR A 128 2.69 -7.33 3.17
N LEU A 129 1.94 -7.15 2.06
CA LEU A 129 0.47 -7.13 2.09
C LEU A 129 -0.11 -8.42 2.67
N CYS A 130 0.39 -9.60 2.24
CA CYS A 130 -0.12 -10.89 2.71
C CYS A 130 0.09 -11.12 4.21
N ARG A 131 1.12 -10.52 4.81
CA ARG A 131 1.32 -10.61 6.27
C ARG A 131 0.32 -9.78 7.07
N HIS A 132 -0.34 -8.81 6.42
CA HIS A 132 -1.31 -7.89 7.02
C HIS A 132 -2.71 -8.03 6.41
N THR A 133 -3.05 -9.22 5.92
CA THR A 133 -4.37 -9.50 5.32
C THR A 133 -5.41 -9.89 6.37
N LYS A 134 -6.69 -9.88 5.97
CA LYS A 134 -7.81 -10.36 6.78
C LYS A 134 -7.61 -11.84 7.16
N GLY A 135 -7.84 -12.16 8.43
CA GLY A 135 -7.58 -13.50 8.98
C GLY A 135 -6.20 -13.65 9.64
N THR A 136 -5.37 -12.61 9.66
CA THR A 136 -4.15 -12.50 10.46
C THR A 136 -4.38 -11.64 11.70
N ASP A 137 -3.39 -11.59 12.60
CA ASP A 137 -3.43 -10.72 13.80
C ASP A 137 -3.35 -9.22 13.44
N ALA A 138 -3.07 -8.89 12.20
CA ALA A 138 -2.87 -7.54 11.70
C ALA A 138 -3.55 -7.35 10.33
N PRO A 139 -4.88 -7.13 10.27
CA PRO A 139 -5.66 -7.10 9.03
C PRO A 139 -5.61 -5.75 8.29
N GLU A 140 -4.70 -4.85 8.62
CA GLU A 140 -4.71 -3.45 8.19
C GLU A 140 -4.59 -3.29 6.66
N ALA A 141 -4.04 -4.26 5.92
CA ALA A 141 -4.00 -4.19 4.46
C ALA A 141 -5.40 -4.16 3.85
N TRP A 142 -6.34 -4.96 4.39
CA TRP A 142 -7.73 -4.93 3.99
C TRP A 142 -8.46 -3.69 4.52
N GLU A 143 -8.19 -3.30 5.75
CA GLU A 143 -8.82 -2.12 6.35
C GLU A 143 -8.52 -0.85 5.55
N VAL A 144 -7.27 -0.66 5.09
CA VAL A 144 -6.88 0.48 4.23
C VAL A 144 -7.73 0.52 2.95
N ILE A 145 -8.01 -0.63 2.32
CA ILE A 145 -8.88 -0.66 1.13
C ILE A 145 -10.30 -0.24 1.49
N VAL A 146 -10.90 -0.87 2.50
CA VAL A 146 -12.31 -0.67 2.83
C VAL A 146 -12.58 0.73 3.39
N GLU A 147 -11.65 1.27 4.16
CA GLU A 147 -11.82 2.58 4.79
C GLU A 147 -11.51 3.74 3.84
N GLU A 148 -10.48 3.61 2.99
CA GLU A 148 -9.92 4.73 2.24
C GLU A 148 -10.14 4.63 0.72
N HIS A 149 -10.26 3.39 0.19
CA HIS A 149 -10.27 3.10 -1.25
C HIS A 149 -11.45 2.20 -1.67
N ARG A 150 -12.55 2.27 -0.95
CA ARG A 150 -13.70 1.38 -1.09
C ARG A 150 -14.25 1.25 -2.51
N SER A 151 -14.16 2.31 -3.34
CA SER A 151 -14.67 2.34 -4.71
C SER A 151 -13.55 2.23 -5.77
N GLU A 152 -12.32 1.94 -5.37
CA GLU A 152 -11.17 1.92 -6.28
C GLU A 152 -10.76 0.47 -6.59
N LEU A 153 -11.27 -0.08 -7.69
CA LEU A 153 -11.07 -1.49 -8.07
C LEU A 153 -9.60 -1.92 -8.14
N ASP A 154 -8.69 -1.02 -8.48
CA ASP A 154 -7.27 -1.35 -8.63
C ASP A 154 -6.61 -1.79 -7.31
N TYR A 155 -7.08 -1.30 -6.15
CA TYR A 155 -6.62 -1.78 -4.86
C TYR A 155 -7.03 -3.24 -4.60
N TYR A 156 -8.25 -3.60 -4.96
CA TYR A 156 -8.73 -4.99 -4.86
C TYR A 156 -7.98 -5.93 -5.79
N ARG A 157 -7.61 -5.46 -7.00
CA ARG A 157 -6.79 -6.22 -7.95
C ARG A 157 -5.40 -6.50 -7.39
N ILE A 158 -4.74 -5.49 -6.83
CA ILE A 158 -3.43 -5.66 -6.18
C ILE A 158 -3.52 -6.63 -5.01
N PHE A 159 -4.53 -6.50 -4.17
CA PHE A 159 -4.75 -7.38 -3.02
C PHE A 159 -4.96 -8.84 -3.46
N ALA A 160 -5.73 -9.05 -4.54
CA ALA A 160 -5.94 -10.36 -5.15
C ALA A 160 -4.65 -10.92 -5.79
N GLU A 161 -3.92 -10.09 -6.58
CA GLU A 161 -2.66 -10.46 -7.24
C GLU A 161 -1.59 -10.86 -6.21
N ALA A 162 -1.56 -10.19 -5.06
CA ALA A 162 -0.68 -10.53 -3.97
C ALA A 162 -1.03 -11.88 -3.29
N GLY A 163 -2.17 -12.50 -3.60
CA GLY A 163 -2.61 -13.74 -2.97
C GLY A 163 -3.22 -13.54 -1.57
N CYS A 164 -3.66 -12.33 -1.25
CA CYS A 164 -4.24 -12.01 0.05
C CYS A 164 -5.68 -12.48 0.22
N ILE A 165 -6.35 -12.87 -0.88
CA ILE A 165 -7.69 -13.46 -0.88
C ILE A 165 -7.55 -14.98 -0.82
N THR A 166 -8.05 -15.58 0.25
CA THR A 166 -8.03 -17.03 0.48
C THR A 166 -9.46 -17.57 0.62
N GLU A 167 -9.62 -18.88 0.50
CA GLU A 167 -10.92 -19.53 0.78
C GLU A 167 -11.43 -19.20 2.18
N ASP A 168 -10.52 -19.20 3.16
CA ASP A 168 -10.86 -19.00 4.57
C ASP A 168 -11.37 -17.58 4.87
N ASN A 169 -10.78 -16.56 4.22
CA ASN A 169 -11.16 -15.16 4.50
C ASN A 169 -12.19 -14.58 3.52
N PHE A 170 -12.50 -15.29 2.42
CA PHE A 170 -13.35 -14.75 1.35
C PHE A 170 -14.74 -14.30 1.81
N ALA A 171 -15.39 -15.10 2.68
CA ALA A 171 -16.72 -14.77 3.17
C ALA A 171 -16.74 -13.47 3.98
N ASP A 172 -15.73 -13.26 4.83
CA ASP A 172 -15.57 -12.06 5.63
C ASP A 172 -15.26 -10.83 4.77
N LEU A 173 -14.39 -10.99 3.76
CA LEU A 173 -14.08 -9.92 2.80
C LEU A 173 -15.34 -9.47 2.05
N LEU A 174 -16.17 -10.42 1.63
CA LEU A 174 -17.42 -10.12 0.91
C LEU A 174 -18.45 -9.40 1.80
N GLU A 175 -18.54 -9.76 3.08
CA GLU A 175 -19.42 -9.09 4.04
C GLU A 175 -19.00 -7.64 4.30
N ASP A 176 -17.69 -7.38 4.44
CA ASP A 176 -17.17 -6.03 4.68
C ASP A 176 -17.48 -5.06 3.52
N ILE A 177 -17.65 -5.58 2.30
CA ILE A 177 -17.96 -4.78 1.10
C ILE A 177 -19.43 -4.85 0.67
N LYS A 178 -20.32 -5.34 1.51
CA LYS A 178 -21.75 -5.50 1.15
C LYS A 178 -22.42 -4.25 0.58
N ASP A 179 -21.98 -3.08 1.03
CA ASP A 179 -22.48 -1.78 0.58
C ASP A 179 -21.59 -1.12 -0.49
N SER A 180 -20.61 -1.87 -1.03
CA SER A 180 -19.68 -1.38 -2.05
C SER A 180 -20.30 -1.44 -3.45
N ASP A 181 -19.55 -0.87 -4.41
CA ASP A 181 -19.88 -0.82 -5.82
C ASP A 181 -20.12 -2.23 -6.40
N ALA A 182 -21.08 -2.34 -7.33
CA ALA A 182 -21.42 -3.59 -8.00
C ALA A 182 -20.23 -4.18 -8.79
N GLU A 183 -19.33 -3.33 -9.33
CA GLU A 183 -18.13 -3.74 -10.04
C GLU A 183 -17.16 -4.49 -9.13
N ILE A 184 -16.94 -4.01 -7.92
CA ILE A 184 -16.07 -4.64 -6.92
C ILE A 184 -16.62 -6.00 -6.50
N LYS A 185 -17.94 -6.08 -6.23
CA LYS A 185 -18.58 -7.35 -5.92
C LYS A 185 -18.45 -8.35 -7.05
N ALA A 186 -18.68 -7.91 -8.29
CA ALA A 186 -18.57 -8.75 -9.47
C ALA A 186 -17.12 -9.25 -9.66
N PHE A 187 -16.12 -8.41 -9.39
CA PHE A 187 -14.71 -8.79 -9.42
C PHE A 187 -14.41 -9.89 -8.40
N LEU A 188 -14.80 -9.73 -7.13
CA LEU A 188 -14.52 -10.72 -6.09
C LEU A 188 -15.26 -12.04 -6.33
N LEU A 189 -16.51 -12.01 -6.77
CA LEU A 189 -17.26 -13.22 -7.10
C LEU A 189 -16.63 -14.00 -8.27
N ARG A 190 -16.15 -13.28 -9.30
CA ARG A 190 -15.42 -13.89 -10.41
C ARG A 190 -14.08 -14.48 -9.94
N TYR A 191 -13.35 -13.78 -9.07
CA TYR A 191 -12.11 -14.27 -8.48
C TYR A 191 -12.34 -15.61 -7.76
N LYS A 192 -13.41 -15.71 -6.94
CA LYS A 192 -13.80 -16.95 -6.27
C LYS A 192 -14.03 -18.09 -7.26
N GLU A 193 -14.87 -17.86 -8.27
CA GLU A 193 -15.18 -18.85 -9.30
C GLU A 193 -13.93 -19.37 -10.03
N GLU A 194 -12.98 -18.46 -10.33
CA GLU A 194 -11.77 -18.80 -11.07
C GLU A 194 -10.72 -19.53 -10.21
N HIS A 195 -10.62 -19.22 -8.91
CA HIS A 195 -9.50 -19.68 -8.08
C HIS A 195 -9.90 -20.74 -7.05
N PHE A 196 -11.15 -20.77 -6.61
CA PHE A 196 -11.62 -21.71 -5.59
C PHE A 196 -12.53 -22.78 -6.19
N ASP A 197 -13.62 -22.40 -6.86
CA ASP A 197 -14.65 -23.35 -7.32
C ASP A 197 -14.13 -24.28 -8.45
N ARG A 198 -13.15 -23.85 -9.26
CA ARG A 198 -12.55 -24.69 -10.30
C ARG A 198 -11.64 -25.81 -9.78
N LYS A 199 -11.03 -25.64 -8.60
CA LYS A 199 -10.20 -26.71 -8.01
C LYS A 199 -11.02 -27.91 -7.59
N ASP A 200 -12.22 -27.70 -7.10
CA ASP A 200 -13.13 -28.80 -6.71
C ASP A 200 -13.61 -29.61 -7.91
N ALA A 201 -13.82 -28.98 -9.07
CA ALA A 201 -14.22 -29.65 -10.29
C ALA A 201 -13.15 -30.61 -10.83
N PHE A 202 -11.86 -30.27 -10.69
CA PHE A 202 -10.75 -31.15 -11.11
C PHE A 202 -10.47 -32.26 -10.09
N ALA A 203 -10.56 -31.97 -8.79
CA ALA A 203 -10.39 -32.99 -7.75
C ALA A 203 -11.47 -34.11 -7.81
N ALA A 204 -12.68 -33.75 -8.22
CA ALA A 204 -13.76 -34.73 -8.45
C ALA A 204 -13.50 -35.63 -9.67
N PHE A 205 -12.70 -35.18 -10.66
CA PHE A 205 -12.35 -35.99 -11.86
C PHE A 205 -11.24 -36.99 -11.59
N ASP A 206 -10.26 -36.65 -10.73
CA ASP A 206 -9.14 -37.52 -10.37
C ASP A 206 -9.54 -38.70 -9.46
N LEU A 207 -10.72 -38.67 -8.85
CA LEU A 207 -11.24 -39.75 -8.03
C LEU A 207 -12.04 -40.81 -8.83
N MET A 208 -12.11 -40.65 -10.17
CA MET A 208 -12.85 -41.57 -11.05
C MET A 208 -11.97 -42.52 -11.86
N TRP A 209 -10.66 -42.64 -11.56
CA TRP A 209 -9.75 -43.59 -12.21
C TRP A 209 -8.99 -44.46 -11.23
#